data_2b961c86737b58e03ab7f812db6e33d8
#
_entry.id   2b961c86737b58e03ab7f812db6e33d8
#
_cell.length_a   1.000
_cell.length_b   1.000
_cell.length_c   1.000
_cell.angle_alpha   90.00
_cell.angle_beta   90.00
_cell.angle_gamma   90.00
#
_symmetry.space_group_name_H-M   'P 1'
#
loop_
_entity.id
_entity.type
_entity.pdbx_description
1 polymer ?
#
loop_
_entity_poly.entity_id
_entity_poly.type
_entity_poly.pdbx_seq_one_letter_code
_entity_poly.pdbx_strand_id
1 'polypeptide(L)'
;MKDRTREALFSRLGGKFDSGIAVDLFAGTGVLGFESLSRGATEAWLVELDSKAASDIRQTAKQLGFDTQAHIRCGDSFLLAEHIIQQLQQSPTPSPWLVFVCPPYTLWKEQYDAMHQLLQRFCASAPEGSSIVCELEEKTPLEILPNNLEWDVRLYRPAQVAIADI
;
A
#
# COMPACT_ATOMS: atom_id res chain seq x y z
N MET A 1 0.30 -6.69 8.89
CA MET A 1 0.89 -5.69 9.85
C MET A 1 0.25 -5.80 11.22
N LYS A 2 1.04 -5.74 12.32
CA LYS A 2 0.53 -5.74 13.71
C LYS A 2 -0.01 -4.36 14.10
N ASP A 3 -0.98 -4.30 15.03
CA ASP A 3 -1.64 -3.04 15.43
C ASP A 3 -0.66 -1.94 15.89
N ARG A 4 0.30 -2.28 16.77
CA ARG A 4 1.32 -1.31 17.24
C ARG A 4 2.20 -0.78 16.12
N THR A 5 2.53 -1.62 15.12
CA THR A 5 3.31 -1.21 13.95
C THR A 5 2.48 -0.27 13.08
N ARG A 6 1.19 -0.57 12.90
CA ARG A 6 0.25 0.28 12.15
C ARG A 6 0.08 1.66 12.80
N GLU A 7 -0.15 1.72 14.11
CA GLU A 7 -0.25 2.99 14.85
C GLU A 7 1.02 3.84 14.70
N ALA A 8 2.20 3.21 14.85
CA ALA A 8 3.47 3.89 14.68
C ALA A 8 3.69 4.36 13.23
N LEU A 9 3.29 3.56 12.24
CA LEU A 9 3.34 3.91 10.82
C LEU A 9 2.49 5.15 10.54
N PHE A 10 1.21 5.13 10.90
CA PHE A 10 0.32 6.26 10.64
C PHE A 10 0.69 7.52 11.44
N SER A 11 1.27 7.36 12.62
CA SER A 11 1.86 8.49 13.38
C SER A 11 3.04 9.13 12.63
N ARG A 12 3.87 8.34 11.93
CA ARG A 12 4.99 8.86 11.11
C ARG A 12 4.51 9.55 9.85
N LEU A 13 3.49 9.00 9.18
CA LEU A 13 2.93 9.57 7.98
C LEU A 13 2.28 10.95 8.25
N GLY A 14 1.80 11.18 9.48
CA GLY A 14 1.11 12.43 9.82
C GLY A 14 -0.10 12.64 8.94
N GLY A 15 -0.38 13.87 8.54
CA GLY A 15 -1.46 14.21 7.61
C GLY A 15 -1.09 14.13 6.12
N LYS A 16 -0.06 13.37 5.76
CA LYS A 16 0.47 13.30 4.37
C LYS A 16 -0.53 12.80 3.33
N PHE A 17 -1.61 12.17 3.75
CA PHE A 17 -2.63 11.64 2.84
C PHE A 17 -3.98 12.36 2.92
N ASP A 18 -4.01 13.52 3.57
CA ASP A 18 -5.17 14.41 3.47
C ASP A 18 -5.38 14.76 1.99
N SER A 19 -6.54 14.35 1.47
CA SER A 19 -6.90 14.44 0.05
C SER A 19 -6.08 13.58 -0.94
N GLY A 20 -5.24 12.66 -0.47
CA GLY A 20 -4.54 11.66 -1.28
C GLY A 20 -5.34 10.39 -1.54
N ILE A 21 -4.78 9.49 -2.34
CA ILE A 21 -5.34 8.18 -2.66
C ILE A 21 -4.49 7.09 -2.00
N ALA A 22 -5.12 6.22 -1.20
CA ALA A 22 -4.45 5.05 -0.65
C ALA A 22 -4.47 3.88 -1.64
N VAL A 23 -3.36 3.15 -1.74
CA VAL A 23 -3.25 1.94 -2.58
C VAL A 23 -2.66 0.83 -1.73
N ASP A 24 -3.46 -0.17 -1.38
CA ASP A 24 -3.03 -1.33 -0.60
C ASP A 24 -2.95 -2.55 -1.50
N LEU A 25 -1.72 -2.91 -1.89
CA LEU A 25 -1.47 -3.97 -2.88
C LEU A 25 -1.57 -5.40 -2.29
N PHE A 26 -1.65 -5.54 -0.98
CA PHE A 26 -1.77 -6.84 -0.30
C PHE A 26 -2.71 -6.69 0.89
N ALA A 27 -3.99 -6.41 0.59
CA ALA A 27 -4.91 -5.81 1.55
C ALA A 27 -5.25 -6.68 2.75
N GLY A 28 -5.28 -8.02 2.62
CA GLY A 28 -5.61 -8.93 3.70
C GLY A 28 -6.99 -8.64 4.31
N THR A 29 -7.03 -7.89 5.40
CA THR A 29 -8.29 -7.44 6.04
C THR A 29 -8.74 -6.05 5.59
N GLY A 30 -7.97 -5.36 4.75
CA GLY A 30 -8.26 -4.01 4.29
C GLY A 30 -7.93 -2.90 5.29
N VAL A 31 -7.33 -3.24 6.43
CA VAL A 31 -7.16 -2.31 7.55
C VAL A 31 -6.34 -1.07 7.20
N LEU A 32 -5.31 -1.18 6.34
CA LEU A 32 -4.48 -0.02 5.95
C LEU A 32 -5.26 0.94 5.06
N GLY A 33 -6.03 0.40 4.11
CA GLY A 33 -6.91 1.21 3.26
C GLY A 33 -8.01 1.93 4.07
N PHE A 34 -8.67 1.23 4.98
CA PHE A 34 -9.71 1.82 5.83
C PHE A 34 -9.17 2.86 6.81
N GLU A 35 -8.01 2.61 7.41
CA GLU A 35 -7.34 3.60 8.26
C GLU A 35 -6.98 4.85 7.47
N SER A 36 -6.52 4.70 6.22
CA SER A 36 -6.22 5.83 5.34
C SER A 36 -7.47 6.66 5.02
N LEU A 37 -8.60 6.01 4.69
CA LEU A 37 -9.89 6.69 4.50
C LEU A 37 -10.35 7.42 5.76
N SER A 38 -10.22 6.79 6.92
CA SER A 38 -10.56 7.40 8.22
C SER A 38 -9.71 8.63 8.54
N ARG A 39 -8.51 8.75 7.93
CA ARG A 39 -7.57 9.87 8.12
C ARG A 39 -7.58 10.89 6.99
N GLY A 40 -8.54 10.81 6.08
CA GLY A 40 -8.75 11.84 5.08
C GLY A 40 -8.36 11.47 3.65
N ALA A 41 -7.91 10.24 3.38
CA ALA A 41 -7.77 9.78 2.00
C ALA A 41 -9.12 9.87 1.27
N THR A 42 -9.13 10.35 0.04
CA THR A 42 -10.35 10.51 -0.76
C THR A 42 -10.85 9.17 -1.28
N GLU A 43 -9.92 8.28 -1.61
CA GLU A 43 -10.19 6.94 -2.13
C GLU A 43 -9.17 5.95 -1.58
N ALA A 44 -9.54 4.66 -1.55
CA ALA A 44 -8.64 3.56 -1.27
C ALA A 44 -8.82 2.42 -2.28
N TRP A 45 -7.73 2.04 -2.93
CA TRP A 45 -7.65 0.89 -3.84
C TRP A 45 -7.04 -0.28 -3.09
N LEU A 46 -7.81 -1.35 -2.89
CA LEU A 46 -7.40 -2.52 -2.10
C LEU A 46 -7.35 -3.74 -3.00
N VAL A 47 -6.20 -4.36 -3.10
CA VAL A 47 -6.00 -5.59 -3.89
C VAL A 47 -5.85 -6.77 -2.93
N GLU A 48 -6.67 -7.79 -3.13
CA GLU A 48 -6.64 -9.02 -2.34
C GLU A 48 -6.79 -10.23 -3.26
N LEU A 49 -5.86 -11.18 -3.11
CA LEU A 49 -5.82 -12.38 -3.95
C LEU A 49 -6.96 -13.35 -3.62
N ASP A 50 -7.23 -13.53 -2.33
CA ASP A 50 -8.28 -14.45 -1.86
C ASP A 50 -9.66 -13.85 -2.06
N SER A 51 -10.51 -14.54 -2.80
CA SER A 51 -11.85 -14.07 -3.16
C SER A 51 -12.78 -13.91 -1.96
N LYS A 52 -12.60 -14.76 -0.93
CA LYS A 52 -13.38 -14.68 0.29
C LYS A 52 -12.97 -13.46 1.10
N ALA A 53 -11.66 -13.26 1.31
CA ALA A 53 -11.12 -12.08 1.97
C ALA A 53 -11.54 -10.79 1.24
N ALA A 54 -11.45 -10.75 -0.09
CA ALA A 54 -11.94 -9.62 -0.88
C ALA A 54 -13.44 -9.35 -0.69
N SER A 55 -14.25 -10.40 -0.53
CA SER A 55 -15.68 -10.26 -0.20
C SER A 55 -15.89 -9.69 1.22
N ASP A 56 -15.10 -10.17 2.18
CA ASP A 56 -15.15 -9.69 3.57
C ASP A 56 -14.75 -8.21 3.67
N ILE A 57 -13.72 -7.79 2.90
CA ILE A 57 -13.33 -6.37 2.78
C ILE A 57 -14.48 -5.52 2.23
N ARG A 58 -15.20 -5.98 1.18
CA ARG A 58 -16.36 -5.25 0.63
C ARG A 58 -17.50 -5.11 1.65
N GLN A 59 -17.73 -6.14 2.45
CA GLN A 59 -18.72 -6.08 3.52
C GLN A 59 -18.30 -5.09 4.60
N THR A 60 -17.03 -5.10 5.00
CA THR A 60 -16.47 -4.16 5.98
C THR A 60 -16.56 -2.72 5.47
N ALA A 61 -16.24 -2.47 4.19
CA ALA A 61 -16.38 -1.14 3.57
C ALA A 61 -17.81 -0.60 3.72
N LYS A 62 -18.83 -1.42 3.44
CA LYS A 62 -20.24 -1.05 3.62
C LYS A 62 -20.58 -0.75 5.08
N GLN A 63 -20.11 -1.58 6.02
CA GLN A 63 -20.35 -1.37 7.45
C GLN A 63 -19.73 -0.09 7.99
N LEU A 64 -18.58 0.30 7.45
CA LEU A 64 -17.87 1.52 7.81
C LEU A 64 -18.35 2.77 7.03
N GLY A 65 -19.23 2.60 6.05
CA GLY A 65 -19.72 3.71 5.20
C GLY A 65 -18.70 4.16 4.14
N PHE A 66 -17.76 3.30 3.76
CA PHE A 66 -16.72 3.57 2.76
C PHE A 66 -16.97 2.88 1.41
N ASP A 67 -18.19 2.38 1.17
CA ASP A 67 -18.53 1.61 -0.02
C ASP A 67 -18.36 2.36 -1.35
N THR A 68 -18.43 3.69 -1.33
CA THR A 68 -18.21 4.54 -2.51
C THR A 68 -16.75 4.96 -2.68
N GLN A 69 -15.93 4.91 -1.62
CA GLN A 69 -14.54 5.36 -1.60
C GLN A 69 -13.53 4.20 -1.68
N ALA A 70 -13.95 2.99 -1.29
CA ALA A 70 -13.10 1.81 -1.28
C ALA A 70 -13.30 0.97 -2.56
N HIS A 71 -12.26 0.88 -3.38
CA HIS A 71 -12.23 0.14 -4.64
C HIS A 71 -11.54 -1.21 -4.45
N ILE A 72 -12.30 -2.26 -4.12
CA ILE A 72 -11.76 -3.58 -3.85
C ILE A 72 -11.59 -4.37 -5.15
N ARG A 73 -10.36 -4.80 -5.46
CA ARG A 73 -9.99 -5.64 -6.59
C ARG A 73 -9.57 -7.02 -6.07
N CYS A 74 -10.28 -8.06 -6.50
CA CYS A 74 -9.90 -9.43 -6.23
C CYS A 74 -8.96 -9.89 -7.35
N GLY A 75 -7.72 -10.23 -7.01
CA GLY A 75 -6.74 -10.73 -7.96
C GLY A 75 -5.29 -10.54 -7.52
N ASP A 76 -4.39 -10.92 -8.40
CA ASP A 76 -2.95 -10.86 -8.18
C ASP A 76 -2.44 -9.42 -8.39
N SER A 77 -1.77 -8.87 -7.38
CA SER A 77 -1.23 -7.50 -7.40
C SER A 77 -0.19 -7.29 -8.50
N PHE A 78 0.60 -8.30 -8.84
CA PHE A 78 1.58 -8.20 -9.93
C PHE A 78 0.91 -8.05 -11.29
N LEU A 79 -0.24 -8.68 -11.48
CA LEU A 79 -1.02 -8.59 -12.73
C LEU A 79 -1.88 -7.32 -12.78
N LEU A 80 -2.38 -6.87 -11.63
CA LEU A 80 -3.30 -5.71 -11.56
C LEU A 80 -2.58 -4.36 -11.46
N ALA A 81 -1.29 -4.35 -11.09
CA ALA A 81 -0.52 -3.13 -10.85
C ALA A 81 -0.64 -2.11 -11.98
N GLU A 82 -0.40 -2.53 -13.22
CA GLU A 82 -0.43 -1.65 -14.39
C GLU A 82 -1.82 -1.02 -14.59
N HIS A 83 -2.86 -1.84 -14.48
CA HIS A 83 -4.23 -1.36 -14.60
C HIS A 83 -4.59 -0.34 -13.51
N ILE A 84 -4.15 -0.59 -12.27
CA ILE A 84 -4.39 0.34 -11.14
C ILE A 84 -3.66 1.66 -11.39
N ILE A 85 -2.37 1.62 -11.76
CA ILE A 85 -1.60 2.82 -12.09
C ILE A 85 -2.30 3.64 -13.17
N GLN A 86 -2.74 3.01 -14.27
CA GLN A 86 -3.46 3.68 -15.34
C GLN A 86 -4.77 4.33 -14.86
N GLN A 87 -5.54 3.65 -14.01
CA GLN A 87 -6.76 4.23 -13.45
C GLN A 87 -6.48 5.45 -12.58
N LEU A 88 -5.44 5.40 -11.74
CA LEU A 88 -5.04 6.51 -10.87
C LEU A 88 -4.53 7.71 -11.67
N GLN A 89 -3.79 7.47 -12.77
CA GLN A 89 -3.28 8.53 -13.65
C GLN A 89 -4.35 9.19 -14.51
N GLN A 90 -5.50 8.53 -14.72
CA GLN A 90 -6.64 9.11 -15.43
C GLN A 90 -7.45 10.09 -14.59
N SER A 91 -7.16 10.23 -13.31
CA SER A 91 -7.82 11.24 -12.47
C SER A 91 -7.57 12.64 -13.04
N PRO A 92 -8.61 13.46 -13.19
CA PRO A 92 -8.47 14.82 -13.74
C PRO A 92 -7.65 15.73 -12.82
N THR A 93 -7.52 15.38 -11.55
CA THR A 93 -6.70 16.11 -10.59
C THR A 93 -5.65 15.15 -10.03
N PRO A 94 -4.35 15.33 -10.35
CA PRO A 94 -3.29 14.56 -9.75
C PRO A 94 -3.34 14.68 -8.22
N SER A 95 -3.45 13.56 -7.54
CA SER A 95 -3.45 13.49 -6.08
C SER A 95 -2.29 12.61 -5.62
N PRO A 96 -1.60 12.93 -4.52
CA PRO A 96 -0.54 12.07 -3.98
C PRO A 96 -1.07 10.67 -3.66
N TRP A 97 -0.21 9.66 -3.82
CA TRP A 97 -0.53 8.28 -3.49
C TRP A 97 0.17 7.86 -2.20
N LEU A 98 -0.55 7.14 -1.36
CA LEU A 98 0.00 6.39 -0.24
C LEU A 98 -0.06 4.91 -0.58
N VAL A 99 1.07 4.35 -1.04
CA VAL A 99 1.13 2.98 -1.55
C VAL A 99 1.69 2.06 -0.47
N PHE A 100 0.90 1.08 -0.08
CA PHE A 100 1.30 0.02 0.85
C PHE A 100 1.69 -1.24 0.08
N VAL A 101 2.91 -1.70 0.31
CA VAL A 101 3.48 -2.94 -0.21
C VAL A 101 3.84 -3.82 0.98
N CYS A 102 2.83 -4.49 1.54
CA CYS A 102 2.91 -5.25 2.78
C CYS A 102 2.51 -6.72 2.57
N PRO A 103 3.20 -7.46 1.68
CA PRO A 103 2.87 -8.84 1.39
C PRO A 103 3.21 -9.79 2.55
N PRO A 104 2.76 -11.06 2.51
CA PRO A 104 3.36 -12.12 3.30
C PRO A 104 4.88 -12.15 3.10
N TYR A 105 5.65 -12.30 4.18
CA TYR A 105 7.12 -12.18 4.13
C TYR A 105 7.82 -13.15 3.17
N THR A 106 7.20 -14.29 2.90
CA THR A 106 7.71 -15.27 1.93
C THR A 106 7.83 -14.70 0.52
N LEU A 107 6.91 -13.82 0.10
CA LEU A 107 6.93 -13.23 -1.24
C LEU A 107 8.19 -12.38 -1.50
N TRP A 108 8.74 -11.72 -0.48
CA TRP A 108 9.98 -10.97 -0.62
C TRP A 108 11.18 -11.84 -1.03
N LYS A 109 11.14 -13.15 -0.73
CA LYS A 109 12.20 -14.13 -1.08
C LYS A 109 11.84 -14.92 -2.33
N GLU A 110 10.61 -15.43 -2.38
CA GLU A 110 10.15 -16.34 -3.43
C GLU A 110 9.90 -15.64 -4.76
N GLN A 111 9.54 -14.35 -4.72
CA GLN A 111 9.22 -13.54 -5.90
C GLN A 111 10.02 -12.23 -5.92
N TYR A 112 11.32 -12.31 -5.60
CA TYR A 112 12.19 -11.15 -5.47
C TYR A 112 12.11 -10.20 -6.67
N ASP A 113 12.30 -10.70 -7.88
CA ASP A 113 12.31 -9.89 -9.10
C ASP A 113 10.94 -9.25 -9.37
N ALA A 114 9.86 -10.00 -9.14
CA ALA A 114 8.50 -9.47 -9.32
C ALA A 114 8.18 -8.38 -8.29
N MET A 115 8.59 -8.56 -7.03
CA MET A 115 8.43 -7.55 -5.98
C MET A 115 9.24 -6.28 -6.28
N HIS A 116 10.49 -6.44 -6.73
CA HIS A 116 11.33 -5.32 -7.11
C HIS A 116 10.73 -4.54 -8.29
N GLN A 117 10.25 -5.22 -9.33
CA GLN A 117 9.58 -4.59 -10.48
C GLN A 117 8.28 -3.91 -10.07
N LEU A 118 7.48 -4.52 -9.18
CA LEU A 118 6.26 -3.90 -8.66
C LEU A 118 6.56 -2.57 -7.98
N LEU A 119 7.56 -2.55 -7.09
CA LEU A 119 8.01 -1.33 -6.43
C LEU A 119 8.50 -0.28 -7.43
N GLN A 120 9.37 -0.66 -8.38
CA GLN A 120 9.87 0.26 -9.39
C GLN A 120 8.75 0.93 -10.19
N ARG A 121 7.71 0.17 -10.57
CA ARG A 121 6.56 0.72 -11.31
C ARG A 121 5.82 1.78 -10.50
N PHE A 122 5.50 1.50 -9.24
CA PHE A 122 4.82 2.49 -8.40
C PHE A 122 5.70 3.70 -8.08
N CYS A 123 6.99 3.50 -7.78
CA CYS A 123 7.94 4.59 -7.56
C CYS A 123 8.09 5.51 -8.79
N ALA A 124 8.05 4.94 -10.00
CA ALA A 124 8.18 5.71 -11.25
C ALA A 124 6.88 6.39 -11.68
N SER A 125 5.73 5.92 -11.21
CA SER A 125 4.41 6.38 -11.66
C SER A 125 3.72 7.31 -10.68
N ALA A 126 4.10 7.25 -9.41
CA ALA A 126 3.48 8.04 -8.37
C ALA A 126 3.82 9.53 -8.53
N PRO A 127 2.84 10.44 -8.38
CA PRO A 127 3.07 11.87 -8.46
C PRO A 127 3.87 12.39 -7.25
N GLU A 128 4.45 13.58 -7.40
CA GLU A 128 5.12 14.28 -6.30
C GLU A 128 4.24 14.39 -5.06
N GLY A 129 4.82 14.22 -3.88
CA GLY A 129 4.13 14.21 -2.59
C GLY A 129 3.56 12.84 -2.20
N SER A 130 3.76 11.81 -3.04
CA SER A 130 3.38 10.43 -2.71
C SER A 130 4.36 9.79 -1.73
N SER A 131 3.90 8.74 -1.04
CA SER A 131 4.74 7.92 -0.17
C SER A 131 4.56 6.44 -0.48
N ILE A 132 5.66 5.71 -0.51
CA ILE A 132 5.66 4.24 -0.64
C ILE A 132 6.03 3.63 0.71
N VAL A 133 5.24 2.70 1.18
CA VAL A 133 5.41 2.01 2.47
C VAL A 133 5.60 0.52 2.23
N CYS A 134 6.71 -0.02 2.69
CA CYS A 134 6.99 -1.46 2.62
C CYS A 134 7.09 -2.05 4.03
N GLU A 135 6.40 -3.17 4.27
CA GLU A 135 6.65 -4.01 5.45
C GLU A 135 7.43 -5.25 5.03
N LEU A 136 8.61 -5.42 5.61
CA LEU A 136 9.50 -6.54 5.36
C LEU A 136 9.77 -7.29 6.67
N GLU A 137 10.18 -8.56 6.56
CA GLU A 137 10.77 -9.27 7.71
C GLU A 137 12.09 -8.57 8.13
N GLU A 138 12.39 -8.50 9.43
CA GLU A 138 13.60 -7.84 10.00
C GLU A 138 14.91 -8.20 9.28
N LYS A 139 15.01 -9.43 8.76
CA LYS A 139 16.23 -9.94 8.11
C LYS A 139 16.20 -9.83 6.57
N THR A 140 15.14 -9.28 6.00
CA THR A 140 15.09 -9.08 4.54
C THR A 140 16.11 -8.02 4.13
N PRO A 141 17.01 -8.34 3.17
CA PRO A 141 17.97 -7.36 2.66
C PRO A 141 17.25 -6.16 2.03
N LEU A 142 17.77 -4.95 2.28
CA LEU A 142 17.15 -3.71 1.79
C LEU A 142 17.45 -3.43 0.31
N GLU A 143 18.35 -4.17 -0.31
CA GLU A 143 18.69 -4.10 -1.73
C GLU A 143 17.49 -4.44 -2.65
N ILE A 144 16.42 -5.04 -2.10
CA ILE A 144 15.17 -5.22 -2.82
C ILE A 144 14.42 -3.91 -3.06
N LEU A 145 14.66 -2.91 -2.22
CA LEU A 145 14.07 -1.59 -2.37
C LEU A 145 14.77 -0.83 -3.50
N PRO A 146 14.05 -0.11 -4.35
CA PRO A 146 14.64 0.71 -5.40
C PRO A 146 15.64 1.73 -4.83
N ASN A 147 16.84 1.78 -5.42
CA ASN A 147 17.97 2.58 -4.92
C ASN A 147 17.93 4.05 -5.37
N ASN A 148 16.97 4.44 -6.18
CA ASN A 148 16.73 5.80 -6.63
C ASN A 148 15.93 6.66 -5.65
N LEU A 149 15.54 6.11 -4.50
CA LEU A 149 14.83 6.80 -3.43
C LEU A 149 15.58 6.64 -2.10
N GLU A 150 15.40 7.62 -1.23
CA GLU A 150 15.83 7.53 0.16
C GLU A 150 14.75 6.83 1.01
N TRP A 151 15.13 5.74 1.66
CA TRP A 151 14.23 4.96 2.49
C TRP A 151 14.50 5.22 3.99
N ASP A 152 13.51 5.76 4.71
CA ASP A 152 13.51 5.81 6.17
C ASP A 152 13.05 4.45 6.72
N VAL A 153 14.01 3.62 7.17
CA VAL A 153 13.75 2.27 7.65
C VAL A 153 13.73 2.24 9.17
N ARG A 154 12.67 1.70 9.75
CA ARG A 154 12.54 1.49 11.20
C ARG A 154 12.17 0.07 11.55
N LEU A 155 12.77 -0.40 12.65
CA LEU A 155 12.59 -1.75 13.14
C LEU A 155 11.40 -1.83 14.12
N TYR A 156 10.46 -2.71 13.82
CA TYR A 156 9.29 -3.05 14.65
C TYR A 156 9.19 -4.57 14.81
N ARG A 157 10.14 -5.16 15.48
CA ARG A 157 10.35 -6.62 15.58
C ARG A 157 9.08 -7.47 15.67
N PRO A 158 8.98 -8.51 14.84
CA PRO A 158 9.96 -9.05 13.88
C PRO A 158 9.93 -8.39 12.49
N ALA A 159 9.26 -7.26 12.31
CA ALA A 159 9.17 -6.51 11.07
C ALA A 159 10.14 -5.33 11.02
N GLN A 160 10.47 -4.90 9.82
CA GLN A 160 10.98 -3.57 9.51
C GLN A 160 10.01 -2.87 8.55
N VAL A 161 9.85 -1.57 8.74
CA VAL A 161 9.00 -0.73 7.88
C VAL A 161 9.87 0.32 7.22
N ALA A 162 9.88 0.30 5.90
CA ALA A 162 10.57 1.27 5.06
C ALA A 162 9.56 2.24 4.43
N ILE A 163 9.85 3.53 4.48
CA ILE A 163 9.04 4.58 3.84
C ILE A 163 9.95 5.40 2.96
N ALA A 164 9.52 5.65 1.72
CA ALA A 164 10.14 6.62 0.83
C ALA A 164 9.09 7.64 0.38
N ASP A 165 9.48 8.89 0.32
CA ASP A 165 8.70 9.97 -0.28
C ASP A 165 9.15 10.22 -1.73
N ILE A 166 8.21 10.53 -2.62
CA ILE A 166 8.38 10.82 -4.04
C ILE A 166 8.34 12.34 -4.26
#